data_69fa1435e789568a7463936c7d64b994
#
_entry.id   69fa1435e789568a7463936c7d64b994
#
_cell.length_a   1.000
_cell.length_b   1.000
_cell.length_c   1.000
_cell.angle_alpha   90.00
_cell.angle_beta   90.00
_cell.angle_gamma   90.00
#
_symmetry.space_group_name_H-M   'P 1'
#
loop_
_entity.id
_entity.type
_entity.pdbx_description
1 polymer ?
#
loop_
_entity_poly.entity_id
_entity_poly.type
_entity_poly.pdbx_seq_one_letter_code
_entity_poly.pdbx_strand_id
1 'polypeptide(L)' 'MKVEKNIPLPSKFPFAQMKVGDSFAVPEDVSRTAVSISALRYSRKHGGKFTVRLMLDRSLRCWRLE' A
#
# COMPACT_ATOMS: atom_id res chain seq x y z
N MET A 1 26.49 8.13 -10.42
CA MET A 1 25.26 7.73 -9.75
C MET A 1 25.59 7.18 -8.38
N LYS A 2 25.08 7.82 -7.32
CA LYS A 2 25.30 7.32 -5.97
C LYS A 2 24.23 6.28 -5.64
N VAL A 3 24.68 5.09 -5.25
CA VAL A 3 23.77 4.11 -4.65
C VAL A 3 23.85 4.30 -3.14
N GLU A 4 22.76 4.74 -2.54
CA GLU A 4 22.67 4.90 -1.10
C GLU A 4 22.16 3.61 -0.49
N LYS A 5 22.93 3.07 0.45
CA LYS A 5 22.58 1.83 1.15
C LYS A 5 22.10 2.14 2.56
N ASN A 6 21.24 1.30 3.09
CA ASN A 6 20.77 1.38 4.48
C ASN A 6 19.88 2.58 4.78
N ILE A 7 19.34 3.24 3.75
CA ILE A 7 18.28 4.20 3.97
C ILE A 7 16.97 3.43 4.02
N PRO A 8 16.25 3.45 5.16
CA PRO A 8 14.96 2.79 5.21
C PRO A 8 14.02 3.45 4.22
N LEU A 9 13.41 2.62 3.38
CA LEU A 9 12.33 3.09 2.52
C LEU A 9 11.23 3.66 3.40
N PRO A 10 10.88 4.96 3.25
CA PRO A 10 9.75 5.48 3.99
C PRO A 10 8.52 4.67 3.61
N SER A 11 7.78 4.21 4.60
CA SER A 11 6.49 3.58 4.34
C SER A 11 5.58 4.61 3.71
N LYS A 12 5.37 4.51 2.39
CA LYS A 12 4.49 5.42 1.67
C LYS A 12 3.03 5.17 2.00
N PHE A 13 2.73 4.02 2.59
CA PHE A 13 1.37 3.57 2.80
C PHE A 13 1.14 3.32 4.29
N PRO A 14 0.01 3.78 4.85
CA PRO A 14 -0.26 3.67 6.28
C PRO A 14 -0.82 2.31 6.71
N PHE A 15 -0.24 1.22 6.24
CA PHE A 15 -0.74 -0.12 6.55
C PHE A 15 -0.79 -0.40 8.06
N ALA A 16 0.23 0.04 8.79
CA ALA A 16 0.32 -0.21 10.22
C ALA A 16 -0.75 0.55 11.02
N GLN A 17 -1.26 1.65 10.48
CA GLN A 17 -2.29 2.47 11.10
C GLN A 17 -3.70 2.06 10.71
N MET A 18 -3.84 1.17 9.73
CA MET A 18 -5.14 0.76 9.21
C MET A 18 -5.78 -0.29 10.09
N LYS A 19 -7.03 -0.08 10.41
CA LYS A 19 -7.90 -1.08 11.02
C LYS A 19 -8.75 -1.75 9.95
N VAL A 20 -9.32 -2.90 10.28
CA VAL A 20 -10.25 -3.59 9.36
C VAL A 20 -11.36 -2.63 8.94
N GLY A 21 -11.57 -2.53 7.63
CA GLY A 21 -12.53 -1.61 7.04
C GLY A 21 -11.98 -0.24 6.67
N ASP A 22 -10.79 0.10 7.14
CA ASP A 22 -10.14 1.36 6.76
C ASP A 22 -9.63 1.31 5.33
N SER A 23 -9.48 2.47 4.73
CA SER A 23 -8.97 2.61 3.37
C SER A 23 -8.14 3.88 3.21
N PHE A 24 -7.30 3.91 2.18
CA PHE A 24 -6.58 5.11 1.81
C PHE A 24 -6.54 5.27 0.29
N ALA A 25 -6.46 6.51 -0.16
CA ALA A 25 -6.32 6.82 -1.59
C ALA A 25 -4.86 6.59 -2.01
N VAL A 26 -4.66 5.86 -3.11
CA VAL A 26 -3.33 5.62 -3.66
C VAL A 26 -2.94 6.83 -4.50
N PRO A 27 -1.72 7.40 -4.30
CA PRO A 27 -1.26 8.52 -5.12
C PRO A 27 -1.22 8.17 -6.61
N GLU A 28 -1.45 9.16 -7.47
CA GLU A 28 -1.48 8.97 -8.92
C GLU A 28 -0.16 8.49 -9.50
N ASP A 29 0.95 8.83 -8.87
CA ASP A 29 2.29 8.42 -9.30
C ASP A 29 2.66 6.99 -8.89
N VAL A 30 1.76 6.31 -8.18
CA VAL A 30 1.97 4.94 -7.72
C VAL A 30 1.10 4.01 -8.55
N SER A 31 1.72 2.99 -9.14
CA SER A 31 0.99 2.00 -9.92
C SER A 31 0.22 1.03 -9.02
N ARG A 32 -0.84 0.44 -9.58
CA ARG A 32 -1.61 -0.60 -8.89
C ARG A 32 -0.71 -1.77 -8.48
N THR A 33 0.21 -2.17 -9.36
CA THR A 33 1.15 -3.25 -9.06
C THR A 33 2.02 -2.91 -7.87
N ALA A 34 2.53 -1.70 -7.80
CA ALA A 34 3.40 -1.27 -6.70
C ALA A 34 2.68 -1.33 -5.35
N VAL A 35 1.46 -0.79 -5.27
CA VAL A 35 0.69 -0.81 -4.02
C VAL A 35 0.26 -2.23 -3.65
N SER A 36 -0.09 -3.07 -4.63
CA SER A 36 -0.45 -4.46 -4.40
C SER A 36 0.71 -5.27 -3.84
N ILE A 37 1.91 -5.09 -4.38
CA ILE A 37 3.12 -5.75 -3.89
C ILE A 37 3.43 -5.30 -2.46
N SER A 38 3.34 -4.00 -2.20
CA SER A 38 3.58 -3.45 -0.86
C SER A 38 2.60 -4.01 0.17
N ALA A 39 1.32 -4.09 -0.19
CA ALA A 39 0.29 -4.66 0.66
C ALA A 39 0.54 -6.14 0.94
N LEU A 40 0.94 -6.89 -0.09
CA LEU A 40 1.25 -8.32 0.05
C LEU A 40 2.44 -8.55 0.98
N ARG A 41 3.49 -7.76 0.83
CA ARG A 41 4.67 -7.85 1.71
C ARG A 41 4.32 -7.54 3.15
N TYR A 42 3.53 -6.51 3.37
CA TYR A 42 3.07 -6.16 4.71
C TYR A 42 2.23 -7.30 5.31
N SER A 43 1.31 -7.84 4.53
CA SER A 43 0.45 -8.94 4.94
C SER A 43 1.25 -10.18 5.36
N ARG A 44 2.29 -10.52 4.61
CA ARG A 44 3.16 -11.65 4.94
C ARG A 44 3.95 -11.45 6.22
N LYS A 45 4.35 -10.20 6.48
CA LYS A 45 5.17 -9.89 7.66
C LYS A 45 4.34 -9.67 8.92
N HIS A 46 3.20 -9.03 8.80
CA HIS A 46 2.39 -8.57 9.93
C HIS A 46 0.99 -9.19 9.99
N GLY A 47 0.59 -9.91 8.96
CA GLY A 47 -0.75 -10.47 8.84
C GLY A 47 -1.74 -9.46 8.27
N GLY A 48 -2.99 -9.89 8.13
CA GLY A 48 -4.03 -9.08 7.53
C GLY A 48 -4.19 -9.31 6.04
N LYS A 49 -5.27 -8.81 5.49
CA LYS A 49 -5.55 -8.85 4.05
C LYS A 49 -5.93 -7.49 3.54
N PHE A 50 -5.44 -7.16 2.36
CA PHE A 50 -5.69 -5.89 1.71
C PHE A 50 -6.22 -6.13 0.30
N THR A 51 -7.02 -5.19 -0.20
CA THR A 51 -7.47 -5.19 -1.59
C THR A 51 -7.29 -3.80 -2.19
N VAL A 52 -6.97 -3.76 -3.48
CA VAL A 52 -6.83 -2.51 -4.23
C VAL A 52 -7.92 -2.48 -5.28
N ARG A 53 -8.69 -1.40 -5.32
CA ARG A 53 -9.81 -1.22 -6.24
C ARG A 53 -9.66 0.05 -7.05
N LEU A 54 -10.07 -0.04 -8.31
CA LEU A 54 -10.19 1.12 -9.18
C LEU A 54 -11.54 1.78 -8.94
N MET A 55 -11.51 3.07 -8.59
CA MET A 55 -12.71 3.83 -8.34
C MET A 55 -13.30 4.41 -9.64
N LEU A 56 -14.52 4.93 -9.57
CA LEU A 56 -15.21 5.49 -10.73
C LEU A 56 -14.47 6.69 -11.33
N ASP A 57 -13.75 7.44 -10.53
CA ASP A 57 -12.95 8.58 -10.96
C ASP A 57 -11.56 8.18 -11.45
N ARG A 58 -11.33 6.87 -11.67
CA ARG A 58 -10.05 6.28 -12.09
C ARG A 58 -8.93 6.36 -11.06
N SER A 59 -9.23 6.75 -9.83
CA SER A 59 -8.27 6.66 -8.74
C SER A 59 -8.21 5.24 -8.19
N LEU A 60 -7.08 4.90 -7.56
CA LEU A 60 -6.93 3.64 -6.85
C LEU A 60 -7.12 3.86 -5.36
N ARG A 61 -7.73 2.89 -4.72
CA ARG A 61 -7.93 2.91 -3.28
C ARG A 61 -7.66 1.53 -2.70
N CYS A 62 -6.97 1.51 -1.57
CA CYS A 62 -6.61 0.27 -0.89
C CYS A 62 -7.43 0.14 0.41
N TRP A 63 -8.05 -1.01 0.61
CA TRP A 63 -8.80 -1.33 1.84
C TRP A 63 -8.14 -2.45 2.60
N ARG A 64 -8.28 -2.42 3.89
CA ARG A 64 -7.92 -3.54 4.75
C ARG A 64 -9.16 -4.41 5.00
N LEU A 65 -9.09 -5.69 4.60
CA LEU A 65 -10.20 -6.63 4.71
C LEU A 65 -10.20 -7.43 6.01
N GLU A 66 -9.01 -7.73 6.53
CA GLU A 66 -8.85 -8.51 7.77
C GLU A 66 -7.74 -7.95 8.64
#